data_6984e160278602e10c72a347112bf924
#
_entry.id   6984e160278602e10c72a347112bf924
#
_cell.length_a   1.000
_cell.length_b   1.000
_cell.length_c   1.000
_cell.angle_alpha   90.00
_cell.angle_beta   90.00
_cell.angle_gamma   90.00
#
_symmetry.space_group_name_H-M   'P 1'
#
loop_
_entity.id
_entity.type
_entity.pdbx_description
1 polymer ?
#
loop_
_entity_poly.entity_id
_entity_poly.type
_entity_poly.pdbx_seq_one_letter_code
_entity_poly.pdbx_strand_id
1 'polypeptide(L)'
;MKKVMLLAHRGFSGKYPENSPLAFHKAVEETSADGFESDVHITKDGKLIIFHDATVERTSNGTGFIKDHTYEEMLQLDIGSWKSPEFAGQHIWTFDQLLDFCDETNM
;
A
#
# COMPACT_ATOMS: atom_id res chain seq x y z
N MET A 1 -7.41 -7.18 -31.84
CA MET A 1 -6.16 -7.53 -31.18
C MET A 1 -6.33 -7.44 -29.67
N LYS A 2 -5.85 -8.43 -28.98
CA LYS A 2 -5.98 -8.49 -27.53
C LYS A 2 -4.89 -7.67 -26.85
N LYS A 3 -5.27 -6.72 -26.02
CA LYS A 3 -4.32 -5.90 -25.26
C LYS A 3 -3.95 -6.61 -23.97
N VAL A 4 -2.64 -6.71 -23.70
CA VAL A 4 -2.13 -7.23 -22.42
C VAL A 4 -1.95 -6.06 -21.47
N MET A 5 -2.52 -6.17 -20.26
CA MET A 5 -2.33 -5.20 -19.20
C MET A 5 -1.29 -5.71 -18.20
N LEU A 6 -0.38 -4.84 -17.79
CA LEU A 6 0.61 -5.13 -16.77
C LEU A 6 0.20 -4.41 -15.47
N LEU A 7 -0.03 -5.19 -14.42
CA LEU A 7 -0.40 -4.64 -13.10
C LEU A 7 0.76 -4.81 -12.12
N ALA A 8 1.10 -3.74 -11.42
CA ALA A 8 2.12 -3.78 -10.36
C ALA A 8 1.49 -4.36 -9.09
N HIS A 9 1.91 -5.54 -8.69
CA HIS A 9 1.40 -6.26 -7.52
C HIS A 9 1.80 -5.55 -6.23
N ARG A 10 0.82 -4.96 -5.52
CA ARG A 10 1.05 -4.15 -4.31
C ARG A 10 2.04 -3.00 -4.55
N GLY A 11 1.95 -2.39 -5.74
CA GLY A 11 2.95 -1.46 -6.24
C GLY A 11 4.20 -2.18 -6.73
N PHE A 12 5.35 -1.52 -6.71
CA PHE A 12 6.62 -2.17 -7.08
C PHE A 12 7.18 -2.94 -5.88
N SER A 13 6.45 -3.98 -5.44
CA SER A 13 6.69 -4.69 -4.18
C SER A 13 7.94 -5.56 -4.17
N GLY A 14 8.47 -5.93 -5.34
CA GLY A 14 9.71 -6.68 -5.41
C GLY A 14 10.91 -5.90 -4.91
N LYS A 15 10.88 -4.57 -5.03
CA LYS A 15 11.98 -3.68 -4.68
C LYS A 15 11.67 -2.76 -3.51
N TYR A 16 10.41 -2.39 -3.33
CA TYR A 16 9.96 -1.43 -2.32
C TYR A 16 8.91 -2.04 -1.39
N PRO A 17 8.67 -1.47 -0.18
CA PRO A 17 7.68 -2.06 0.74
C PRO A 17 6.30 -2.14 0.09
N GLU A 18 5.69 -3.32 0.13
CA GLU A 18 4.39 -3.54 -0.49
C GLU A 18 3.32 -2.58 0.03
N ASN A 19 2.42 -2.16 -0.87
CA ASN A 19 1.27 -1.30 -0.55
C ASN A 19 1.65 0.03 0.12
N SER A 20 2.91 0.43 0.07
CA SER A 20 3.35 1.73 0.57
C SER A 20 3.20 2.79 -0.52
N PRO A 21 3.04 4.06 -0.14
CA PRO A 21 3.06 5.15 -1.12
C PRO A 21 4.30 5.11 -2.01
N LEU A 22 5.47 4.81 -1.41
CA LEU A 22 6.72 4.70 -2.16
C LEU A 22 6.63 3.64 -3.26
N ALA A 23 6.08 2.45 -2.94
CA ALA A 23 5.95 1.37 -3.92
C ALA A 23 5.05 1.76 -5.10
N PHE A 24 3.98 2.51 -4.85
CA PHE A 24 3.09 3.00 -5.91
C PHE A 24 3.78 4.07 -6.76
N HIS A 25 4.45 5.03 -6.14
CA HIS A 25 5.22 6.06 -6.86
C HIS A 25 6.30 5.43 -7.74
N LYS A 26 7.03 4.46 -7.21
CA LYS A 26 8.10 3.79 -7.95
C LYS A 26 7.60 2.92 -9.08
N ALA A 27 6.40 2.35 -8.94
CA ALA A 27 5.76 1.61 -10.03
C ALA A 27 5.53 2.51 -11.24
N VAL A 28 5.10 3.75 -11.01
CA VAL A 28 4.90 4.73 -12.09
C VAL A 28 6.24 5.17 -12.70
N GLU A 29 7.23 5.44 -11.84
CA GLU A 29 8.52 6.00 -12.28
C GLU A 29 9.43 4.98 -12.95
N GLU A 30 9.45 3.75 -12.46
CA GLU A 30 10.47 2.75 -12.83
C GLU A 30 9.93 1.57 -13.63
N THR A 31 8.62 1.49 -13.87
CA THR A 31 8.01 0.38 -14.60
C THR A 31 7.09 0.88 -15.71
N SER A 32 6.70 -0.02 -16.62
CA SER A 32 5.69 0.24 -17.64
C SER A 32 4.31 -0.28 -17.25
N ALA A 33 4.05 -0.41 -15.94
CA ALA A 33 2.77 -0.93 -15.46
C ALA A 33 1.60 -0.05 -15.92
N ASP A 34 0.50 -0.70 -16.28
CA ASP A 34 -0.73 -0.02 -16.70
C ASP A 34 -1.62 0.34 -15.52
N GLY A 35 -1.40 -0.30 -14.37
CA GLY A 35 -2.19 -0.07 -13.16
C GLY A 35 -1.59 -0.81 -11.99
N PHE A 36 -2.33 -0.84 -10.88
CA PHE A 36 -1.90 -1.48 -9.64
C PHE A 36 -2.85 -2.61 -9.23
N GLU A 37 -2.30 -3.64 -8.64
CA GLU A 37 -3.04 -4.59 -7.83
C GLU A 37 -2.76 -4.24 -6.37
N SER A 38 -3.78 -4.12 -5.56
CA SER A 38 -3.61 -3.85 -4.14
C SER A 38 -4.74 -4.46 -3.33
N ASP A 39 -4.65 -4.34 -2.01
CA ASP A 39 -5.56 -4.99 -1.09
C ASP A 39 -6.15 -3.94 -0.16
N VAL A 40 -7.43 -4.11 0.19
CA VAL A 40 -8.17 -3.15 1.01
C VAL A 40 -8.71 -3.86 2.25
N HIS A 41 -8.55 -3.21 3.41
CA HIS A 41 -9.15 -3.65 4.67
C HIS A 41 -9.91 -2.50 5.31
N ILE A 42 -10.84 -2.84 6.21
CA ILE A 42 -11.64 -1.86 6.94
C ILE A 42 -11.12 -1.78 8.38
N THR A 43 -10.82 -0.56 8.85
CA THR A 43 -10.43 -0.32 10.24
C THR A 43 -11.63 -0.43 11.17
N LYS A 44 -11.35 -0.45 12.48
CA LYS A 44 -12.39 -0.52 13.52
C LYS A 44 -13.43 0.60 13.36
N ASP A 45 -13.00 1.79 12.95
CA ASP A 45 -13.87 2.96 12.77
C ASP A 45 -14.40 3.10 11.34
N GLY A 46 -14.27 2.06 10.51
CA GLY A 46 -14.91 2.01 9.19
C GLY A 46 -14.14 2.64 8.04
N LYS A 47 -12.84 2.90 8.20
CA LYS A 47 -12.02 3.50 7.14
C LYS A 47 -11.44 2.42 6.24
N LEU A 48 -11.53 2.61 4.92
CA LEU A 48 -10.90 1.71 3.95
C LEU A 48 -9.43 2.10 3.78
N ILE A 49 -8.54 1.15 4.04
CA ILE A 49 -7.09 1.37 3.95
C ILE A 49 -6.44 0.33 3.05
N ILE A 50 -5.26 0.66 2.53
CA ILE A 50 -4.48 -0.22 1.67
C ILE A 50 -3.54 -1.06 2.54
N PHE A 51 -3.80 -2.36 2.62
CA PHE A 51 -3.00 -3.29 3.40
C PHE A 51 -3.34 -4.73 2.99
N HIS A 52 -2.39 -5.64 2.99
CA HIS A 52 -2.61 -7.00 2.52
C HIS A 52 -3.12 -7.96 3.60
N ASP A 53 -2.35 -8.13 4.69
CA ASP A 53 -2.69 -9.10 5.72
C ASP A 53 -3.81 -8.56 6.63
N ALA A 54 -4.59 -9.47 7.21
CA ALA A 54 -5.58 -9.10 8.22
C ALA A 54 -4.92 -8.61 9.52
N THR A 55 -3.66 -9.03 9.76
CA THR A 55 -2.86 -8.61 10.91
C THR A 55 -1.69 -7.75 10.44
N VAL A 56 -1.13 -6.94 11.35
CA VAL A 56 -0.16 -5.90 10.96
C VAL A 56 1.31 -6.28 11.18
N GLU A 57 1.58 -7.44 11.78
CA GLU A 57 2.94 -7.79 12.26
C GLU A 57 3.97 -7.93 11.15
N ARG A 58 3.60 -8.56 10.01
CA ARG A 58 4.57 -8.88 8.95
C ARG A 58 5.16 -7.65 8.28
N THR A 59 4.35 -6.63 8.05
CA THR A 59 4.74 -5.47 7.24
C THR A 59 4.70 -4.16 8.01
N SER A 60 4.63 -4.21 9.35
CA SER A 60 4.66 -2.99 10.17
C SER A 60 5.35 -3.24 11.50
N ASN A 61 5.49 -2.18 12.27
CA ASN A 61 6.03 -2.25 13.62
C ASN A 61 4.94 -2.41 14.69
N GLY A 62 3.71 -2.68 14.29
CA GLY A 62 2.57 -2.86 15.19
C GLY A 62 2.22 -4.33 15.43
N THR A 63 1.12 -4.55 16.15
CA THR A 63 0.60 -5.88 16.47
C THR A 63 -0.92 -5.90 16.35
N GLY A 64 -1.47 -7.08 16.05
CA GLY A 64 -2.90 -7.33 16.10
C GLY A 64 -3.62 -7.23 14.76
N PHE A 65 -4.95 -7.31 14.83
CA PHE A 65 -5.79 -7.27 13.63
C PHE A 65 -6.14 -5.84 13.24
N ILE A 66 -6.20 -5.58 11.92
CA ILE A 66 -6.62 -4.27 11.40
C ILE A 66 -8.01 -3.88 11.93
N LYS A 67 -8.94 -4.83 11.99
CA LYS A 67 -10.31 -4.58 12.46
C LYS A 67 -10.39 -4.10 13.92
N ASP A 68 -9.33 -4.29 14.68
CA ASP A 68 -9.26 -3.87 16.08
C ASP A 68 -8.53 -2.53 16.27
N HIS A 69 -8.01 -1.95 15.18
CA HIS A 69 -7.33 -0.66 15.17
C HIS A 69 -8.17 0.41 14.50
N THR A 70 -8.12 1.63 15.03
CA THR A 70 -8.70 2.80 14.35
C THR A 70 -7.78 3.23 13.22
N TYR A 71 -8.31 4.06 12.30
CA TYR A 71 -7.50 4.64 11.24
C TYR A 71 -6.31 5.41 11.81
N GLU A 72 -6.54 6.20 12.86
CA GLU A 72 -5.49 6.98 13.51
C GLU A 72 -4.37 6.08 14.03
N GLU A 73 -4.71 4.96 14.65
CA GLU A 73 -3.74 3.97 15.11
C GLU A 73 -2.96 3.37 13.95
N MET A 74 -3.64 3.03 12.85
CA MET A 74 -2.98 2.48 11.67
C MET A 74 -2.01 3.48 11.03
N LEU A 75 -2.33 4.78 11.05
CA LEU A 75 -1.46 5.83 10.52
C LEU A 75 -0.12 5.95 11.27
N GLN A 76 -0.07 5.55 12.54
CA GLN A 76 1.14 5.62 13.34
C GLN A 76 2.13 4.50 12.98
N LEU A 77 1.68 3.47 12.28
CA LEU A 77 2.54 2.34 11.96
C LEU A 77 3.53 2.66 10.85
N ASP A 78 4.76 2.22 11.03
CA ASP A 78 5.78 2.25 9.98
C ASP A 78 5.62 0.98 9.14
N ILE A 79 5.30 1.14 7.86
CA ILE A 79 5.10 0.02 6.94
C ILE A 79 6.26 -0.13 5.95
N GLY A 80 7.40 0.49 6.22
CA GLY A 80 8.56 0.43 5.35
C GLY A 80 9.77 -0.29 5.94
N SER A 81 10.05 -0.08 7.22
CA SER A 81 11.28 -0.58 7.87
C SER A 81 11.42 -2.11 7.84
N TRP A 82 10.31 -2.84 7.82
CA TRP A 82 10.34 -4.31 7.79
C TRP A 82 11.09 -4.83 6.55
N LYS A 83 11.02 -4.12 5.45
CA LYS A 83 11.68 -4.51 4.21
C LYS A 83 13.16 -4.10 4.21
N SER A 84 13.44 -2.89 4.66
CA SER A 84 14.80 -2.38 4.80
C SER A 84 14.75 -1.09 5.63
N PRO A 85 15.77 -0.83 6.47
CA PRO A 85 15.82 0.41 7.26
C PRO A 85 15.74 1.70 6.42
N GLU A 86 16.20 1.66 5.18
CA GLU A 86 16.15 2.84 4.30
C GLU A 86 14.72 3.26 3.95
N PHE A 87 13.74 2.37 4.14
CA PHE A 87 12.34 2.66 3.86
C PHE A 87 11.53 3.05 5.09
N ALA A 88 12.21 3.36 6.20
CA ALA A 88 11.54 3.83 7.41
C ALA A 88 10.70 5.07 7.13
N GLY A 89 9.58 5.20 7.84
CA GLY A 89 8.72 6.37 7.73
C GLY A 89 7.64 6.27 6.65
N GLN A 90 7.43 5.10 6.06
CA GLN A 90 6.30 4.88 5.17
C GLN A 90 5.04 4.62 6.00
N HIS A 91 3.93 5.27 5.64
CA HIS A 91 2.64 5.12 6.31
C HIS A 91 1.58 4.72 5.30
N ILE A 92 0.51 4.07 5.78
CA ILE A 92 -0.55 3.57 4.91
C ILE A 92 -1.26 4.71 4.16
N TRP A 93 -1.78 4.37 2.98
CA TRP A 93 -2.76 5.20 2.28
C TRP A 93 -4.16 4.65 2.54
N THR A 94 -5.16 5.55 2.49
CA THR A 94 -6.54 5.14 2.36
C THR A 94 -6.80 4.71 0.92
N PHE A 95 -7.90 3.98 0.71
CA PHE A 95 -8.33 3.63 -0.64
C PHE A 95 -8.55 4.88 -1.51
N ASP A 96 -9.15 5.93 -0.94
CA ASP A 96 -9.37 7.19 -1.67
C ASP A 96 -8.06 7.84 -2.11
N GLN A 97 -7.03 7.81 -1.26
CA GLN A 97 -5.72 8.37 -1.62
C GLN A 97 -5.10 7.60 -2.79
N LEU A 98 -5.24 6.27 -2.83
CA LEU A 98 -4.75 5.49 -3.96
C LEU A 98 -5.52 5.81 -5.23
N LEU A 99 -6.85 5.96 -5.15
CA LEU A 99 -7.68 6.35 -6.31
C LEU A 99 -7.26 7.71 -6.86
N ASP A 100 -7.03 8.69 -5.98
CA ASP A 100 -6.57 10.01 -6.40
C ASP A 100 -5.21 9.92 -7.10
N PHE A 101 -4.31 9.10 -6.59
CA PHE A 101 -3.01 8.89 -7.21
C PHE A 101 -3.15 8.22 -8.60
N CYS A 102 -4.07 7.28 -8.73
CA CYS A 102 -4.35 6.65 -10.02
C CYS A 102 -4.86 7.66 -11.04
N ASP A 103 -5.76 8.57 -10.63
CA ASP A 103 -6.26 9.63 -11.50
C ASP A 103 -5.14 10.56 -11.95
N GLU A 104 -4.27 10.98 -11.03
CA GLU A 104 -3.16 11.89 -11.34
C GLU A 104 -2.14 11.29 -12.28
N THR A 105 -1.98 9.98 -12.26
CA THR A 105 -0.94 9.26 -13.02
C THR A 105 -1.48 8.47 -14.20
N ASN A 106 -2.79 8.51 -14.44
CA ASN A 106 -3.46 7.75 -15.50
C ASN A 106 -3.28 6.23 -15.36
N MET A 107 -3.24 5.75 -14.14
CA MET A 107 -3.09 4.32 -13.84
C MET A 107 -4.44 3.59 -13.63
#